data_db34e4496ee0d6fca6f3129c5561b770
#
_entry.id   db34e4496ee0d6fca6f3129c5561b770
#
_cell.length_a   1.000
_cell.length_b   1.000
_cell.length_c   1.000
_cell.angle_alpha   90.00
_cell.angle_beta   90.00
_cell.angle_gamma   90.00
#
_symmetry.space_group_name_H-M   'P 1'
#
loop_
_entity.id
_entity.type
_entity.pdbx_description
1 polymer ?
#
loop_
_entity_poly.entity_id
_entity_poly.type
_entity_poly.pdbx_seq_one_letter_code
_entity_poly.pdbx_strand_id
1 'polypeptide(L)'
;MSLNPTVSRWLQKLLQLRKDVLPLSCRTGDSDSSQTQSTAADNDPFAVFLTPEAHAINMVRQAHLASLRLDLACKQVLEVGAGIGLHTPFFLERDCEVLVTDGNPENVGEIRRRLPNVRSALLDLEQDGAIADLGTFDIVYCYGLLYHLSNPETAIAKLASVCRGQLLLETVVGLGRYPEVQLIRDFVSNNQAVSGVGCRPTRPWIMQTLTRYFGHAYVTRTQPDYPDFTPDWIIPETRLIYRGVFVGSKHPLSSPELLSELPDRQPVFKAP
;
A
#
# COMPACT_ATOMS: atom_id res chain seq x y z
N MET A 1 -22.68 -17.14 7.38
CA MET A 1 -22.25 -16.04 8.30
C MET A 1 -22.38 -14.75 7.52
N SER A 2 -23.25 -13.85 7.94
CA SER A 2 -23.48 -12.58 7.24
C SER A 2 -22.29 -11.64 7.44
N LEU A 3 -21.81 -11.05 6.36
CA LEU A 3 -20.79 -9.99 6.40
C LEU A 3 -21.35 -8.79 7.21
N ASN A 4 -20.46 -8.13 7.95
CA ASN A 4 -20.78 -6.90 8.66
C ASN A 4 -21.44 -5.91 7.69
N PRO A 5 -22.57 -5.25 8.03
CA PRO A 5 -23.30 -4.34 7.14
C PRO A 5 -22.44 -3.22 6.54
N THR A 6 -21.41 -2.77 7.26
CA THR A 6 -20.45 -1.75 6.79
C THR A 6 -19.58 -2.27 5.64
N VAL A 7 -19.12 -3.53 5.72
CA VAL A 7 -18.33 -4.19 4.67
C VAL A 7 -19.19 -4.41 3.42
N SER A 8 -20.46 -4.78 3.59
CA SER A 8 -21.40 -4.97 2.49
C SER A 8 -21.68 -3.66 1.73
N ARG A 9 -21.85 -2.54 2.43
CA ARG A 9 -22.09 -1.21 1.83
C ARG A 9 -20.87 -0.70 1.04
N TRP A 10 -19.67 -0.98 1.54
CA TRP A 10 -18.43 -0.60 0.90
C TRP A 10 -18.18 -1.44 -0.37
N LEU A 11 -18.39 -2.77 -0.31
CA LEU A 11 -18.32 -3.65 -1.48
C LEU A 11 -19.34 -3.27 -2.56
N GLN A 12 -20.54 -2.84 -2.18
CA GLN A 12 -21.55 -2.36 -3.14
C GLN A 12 -21.11 -1.05 -3.82
N LYS A 13 -20.48 -0.12 -3.10
CA LYS A 13 -19.89 1.10 -3.70
C LYS A 13 -18.76 0.76 -4.69
N LEU A 14 -17.89 -0.20 -4.34
CA LEU A 14 -16.82 -0.67 -5.24
C LEU A 14 -17.37 -1.32 -6.53
N LEU A 15 -18.41 -2.13 -6.40
CA LEU A 15 -19.08 -2.77 -7.55
C LEU A 15 -19.79 -1.76 -8.45
N GLN A 16 -20.32 -0.67 -7.89
CA GLN A 16 -20.91 0.41 -8.67
C GLN A 16 -19.86 1.18 -9.49
N LEU A 17 -18.70 1.48 -8.88
CA LEU A 17 -17.57 2.12 -9.57
C LEU A 17 -16.98 1.25 -10.71
N ARG A 18 -17.03 -0.08 -10.58
CA ARG A 18 -16.63 -1.01 -11.66
C ARG A 18 -17.53 -0.93 -12.90
N LYS A 19 -18.79 -0.55 -12.76
CA LYS A 19 -19.74 -0.43 -13.87
C LYS A 19 -19.58 0.87 -14.67
N ASP A 20 -18.97 1.88 -14.05
CA ASP A 20 -18.78 3.20 -14.65
C ASP A 20 -17.47 3.32 -15.46
N VAL A 21 -16.60 2.28 -15.42
CA VAL A 21 -15.39 2.19 -16.26
C VAL A 21 -15.74 1.51 -17.58
N LEU A 22 -15.96 2.31 -18.61
CA LEU A 22 -16.22 1.83 -19.99
C LEU A 22 -15.00 1.08 -20.57
N PRO A 23 -15.22 0.01 -21.36
CA PRO A 23 -14.13 -0.71 -22.01
C PRO A 23 -13.50 0.14 -23.11
N LEU A 24 -12.17 0.24 -23.11
CA LEU A 24 -11.37 0.81 -24.17
C LEU A 24 -11.58 0.01 -25.47
N SER A 25 -12.34 0.57 -26.41
CA SER A 25 -12.40 0.05 -27.77
C SER A 25 -11.11 0.42 -28.51
N CYS A 26 -10.42 -0.59 -29.05
CA CYS A 26 -9.37 -0.42 -30.06
C CYS A 26 -9.88 0.43 -31.24
N ARG A 27 -9.30 1.59 -31.46
CA ARG A 27 -9.36 2.29 -32.74
C ARG A 27 -7.99 2.23 -33.42
N THR A 28 -7.96 1.56 -34.53
CA THR A 28 -6.85 1.55 -35.46
C THR A 28 -6.88 2.85 -36.32
N GLY A 29 -5.72 3.48 -36.45
CA GLY A 29 -5.20 4.25 -37.59
C GLY A 29 -5.94 5.51 -37.98
N ASP A 30 -5.26 6.66 -37.86
CA ASP A 30 -4.77 7.40 -39.03
C ASP A 30 -3.86 8.55 -38.57
N SER A 31 -2.75 8.69 -39.29
CA SER A 31 -1.75 9.73 -39.14
C SER A 31 -2.30 11.09 -39.63
N ASP A 32 -2.39 12.06 -38.72
CA ASP A 32 -2.36 13.46 -39.17
C ASP A 32 -1.59 14.33 -38.19
N SER A 33 -0.61 15.02 -38.73
CA SER A 33 0.30 15.92 -38.05
C SER A 33 -0.37 17.25 -37.77
N SER A 34 -0.84 17.47 -36.54
CA SER A 34 -1.20 18.80 -36.07
C SER A 34 -0.61 19.01 -34.68
N GLN A 35 0.21 20.07 -34.58
CA GLN A 35 0.76 20.58 -33.32
C GLN A 35 -0.38 20.86 -32.35
N THR A 36 -0.53 19.98 -31.34
CA THR A 36 -1.45 20.20 -30.23
C THR A 36 -0.72 20.98 -29.14
N GLN A 37 -1.24 22.15 -28.83
CA GLN A 37 -0.90 22.93 -27.65
C GLN A 37 -1.06 22.06 -26.43
N SER A 38 -0.01 21.94 -25.61
CA SER A 38 -0.02 21.26 -24.29
C SER A 38 -1.08 21.95 -23.42
N THR A 39 -2.11 21.23 -23.07
CA THR A 39 -3.19 21.72 -22.19
C THR A 39 -2.71 21.65 -20.73
N ALA A 40 -3.24 22.52 -19.87
CA ALA A 40 -2.90 22.63 -18.44
C ALA A 40 -3.04 21.30 -17.62
N ALA A 41 -3.58 20.24 -18.23
CA ALA A 41 -3.68 18.90 -17.65
C ALA A 41 -2.32 18.15 -17.58
N ASP A 42 -1.32 18.54 -18.40
CA ASP A 42 0.01 17.88 -18.40
C ASP A 42 0.91 18.30 -17.24
N ASN A 43 0.50 19.24 -16.38
CA ASN A 43 1.30 19.80 -15.29
C ASN A 43 0.72 19.52 -13.88
N ASP A 44 -0.26 18.64 -13.71
CA ASP A 44 -0.76 18.29 -12.38
C ASP A 44 0.23 17.34 -11.68
N PRO A 45 0.93 17.78 -10.59
CA PRO A 45 1.90 16.95 -9.88
C PRO A 45 1.26 15.71 -9.24
N PHE A 46 -0.06 15.70 -9.10
CA PHE A 46 -0.81 14.61 -8.48
C PHE A 46 -1.43 13.65 -9.50
N ALA A 47 -1.29 13.92 -10.81
CA ALA A 47 -1.89 13.11 -11.89
C ALA A 47 -1.52 11.62 -11.77
N VAL A 48 -0.30 11.30 -11.31
CA VAL A 48 0.18 9.93 -11.13
C VAL A 48 -0.67 9.11 -10.15
N PHE A 49 -1.25 9.75 -9.13
CA PHE A 49 -2.13 9.11 -8.15
C PHE A 49 -3.56 8.90 -8.66
N LEU A 50 -3.94 9.59 -9.73
CA LEU A 50 -5.30 9.66 -10.26
C LEU A 50 -5.48 8.90 -11.58
N THR A 51 -4.45 8.16 -12.03
CA THR A 51 -4.57 7.33 -13.23
C THR A 51 -5.55 6.17 -13.04
N PRO A 52 -6.15 5.63 -14.10
CA PRO A 52 -7.00 4.45 -14.03
C PRO A 52 -6.30 3.26 -13.36
N GLU A 53 -5.00 3.07 -13.61
CA GLU A 53 -4.17 2.02 -13.03
C GLU A 53 -3.98 2.22 -11.52
N ALA A 54 -3.70 3.46 -11.08
CA ALA A 54 -3.59 3.80 -9.66
C ALA A 54 -4.93 3.58 -8.94
N HIS A 55 -6.05 3.94 -9.54
CA HIS A 55 -7.37 3.64 -9.02
C HIS A 55 -7.62 2.13 -8.92
N ALA A 56 -7.34 1.39 -9.99
CA ALA A 56 -7.58 -0.06 -10.04
C ALA A 56 -6.79 -0.80 -8.95
N ILE A 57 -5.49 -0.53 -8.82
CA ILE A 57 -4.66 -1.20 -7.79
C ILE A 57 -5.10 -0.80 -6.36
N ASN A 58 -5.46 0.47 -6.12
CA ASN A 58 -5.92 0.91 -4.81
C ASN A 58 -7.25 0.26 -4.40
N MET A 59 -8.18 0.11 -5.33
CA MET A 59 -9.45 -0.60 -5.09
C MET A 59 -9.22 -2.05 -4.67
N VAL A 60 -8.39 -2.81 -5.38
CA VAL A 60 -8.16 -4.22 -5.07
C VAL A 60 -7.35 -4.41 -3.79
N ARG A 61 -6.42 -3.48 -3.47
CA ARG A 61 -5.70 -3.46 -2.18
C ARG A 61 -6.66 -3.30 -1.01
N GLN A 62 -7.57 -2.34 -1.09
CA GLN A 62 -8.56 -2.08 -0.04
C GLN A 62 -9.57 -3.23 0.10
N ALA A 63 -10.05 -3.80 -1.03
CA ALA A 63 -10.93 -4.96 -1.02
C ALA A 63 -10.26 -6.18 -0.37
N HIS A 64 -9.00 -6.43 -0.73
CA HIS A 64 -8.21 -7.50 -0.13
C HIS A 64 -7.97 -7.25 1.36
N LEU A 65 -7.58 -6.03 1.78
CA LEU A 65 -7.40 -5.67 3.19
C LEU A 65 -8.68 -5.92 4.00
N ALA A 66 -9.83 -5.55 3.46
CA ALA A 66 -11.13 -5.80 4.11
C ALA A 66 -11.42 -7.30 4.29
N SER A 67 -10.89 -8.16 3.41
CA SER A 67 -11.09 -9.62 3.47
C SER A 67 -10.24 -10.32 4.54
N LEU A 68 -9.19 -9.67 5.06
CA LEU A 68 -8.23 -10.29 5.98
C LEU A 68 -8.80 -10.59 7.37
N ARG A 69 -10.03 -10.20 7.67
CA ARG A 69 -10.72 -10.43 8.96
C ARG A 69 -9.91 -9.95 10.17
N LEU A 70 -9.20 -8.84 9.99
CA LEU A 70 -8.49 -8.16 11.07
C LEU A 70 -9.44 -7.21 11.80
N ASP A 71 -9.17 -7.00 13.09
CA ASP A 71 -9.89 -5.99 13.89
C ASP A 71 -9.31 -4.61 13.58
N LEU A 72 -9.95 -3.91 12.62
CA LEU A 72 -9.49 -2.61 12.10
C LEU A 72 -10.41 -1.44 12.52
N ALA A 73 -11.51 -1.67 13.24
CA ALA A 73 -12.44 -0.61 13.58
C ALA A 73 -12.07 0.09 14.90
N CYS A 74 -12.38 1.39 15.01
CA CYS A 74 -12.18 2.20 16.22
C CYS A 74 -10.71 2.17 16.71
N LYS A 75 -9.75 2.25 15.80
CA LYS A 75 -8.30 2.20 16.08
C LYS A 75 -7.65 3.56 15.85
N GLN A 76 -6.53 3.78 16.55
CA GLN A 76 -5.59 4.83 16.20
C GLN A 76 -4.65 4.32 15.12
N VAL A 77 -4.67 4.96 13.95
CA VAL A 77 -3.96 4.54 12.74
C VAL A 77 -2.92 5.58 12.35
N LEU A 78 -1.69 5.15 12.13
CA LEU A 78 -0.68 5.92 11.41
C LEU A 78 -0.63 5.43 9.96
N GLU A 79 -1.02 6.26 9.02
CA GLU A 79 -0.85 6.01 7.59
C GLU A 79 0.43 6.68 7.11
N VAL A 80 1.38 5.89 6.57
CA VAL A 80 2.69 6.37 6.12
C VAL A 80 2.85 6.24 4.61
N GLY A 81 3.43 7.26 3.97
CA GLY A 81 3.55 7.32 2.51
C GLY A 81 2.19 7.35 1.82
N ALA A 82 1.28 8.15 2.35
CA ALA A 82 -0.12 8.19 1.93
C ALA A 82 -0.33 8.79 0.52
N GLY A 83 0.72 9.36 -0.11
CA GLY A 83 0.56 10.13 -1.32
C GLY A 83 -0.42 11.28 -1.09
N ILE A 84 -1.55 11.27 -1.76
CA ILE A 84 -2.62 12.26 -1.60
C ILE A 84 -3.80 11.78 -0.74
N GLY A 85 -3.60 10.74 0.09
CA GLY A 85 -4.58 10.24 1.06
C GLY A 85 -5.72 9.41 0.48
N LEU A 86 -5.49 8.66 -0.61
CA LEU A 86 -6.54 7.88 -1.27
C LEU A 86 -6.99 6.65 -0.48
N HIS A 87 -6.18 6.15 0.44
CA HIS A 87 -6.53 5.01 1.30
C HIS A 87 -7.15 5.44 2.64
N THR A 88 -6.92 6.67 3.07
CA THR A 88 -7.41 7.21 4.35
C THR A 88 -8.92 6.99 4.58
N PRO A 89 -9.82 7.19 3.58
CA PRO A 89 -11.26 6.95 3.76
C PRO A 89 -11.60 5.52 4.21
N PHE A 90 -10.79 4.53 3.85
CA PHE A 90 -10.98 3.15 4.29
C PHE A 90 -11.00 3.00 5.81
N PHE A 91 -10.13 3.73 6.50
CA PHE A 91 -10.05 3.71 7.96
C PHE A 91 -11.10 4.64 8.61
N LEU A 92 -11.36 5.80 8.01
CA LEU A 92 -12.38 6.74 8.50
C LEU A 92 -13.78 6.11 8.49
N GLU A 93 -14.11 5.31 7.45
CA GLU A 93 -15.37 4.55 7.36
C GLU A 93 -15.50 3.45 8.42
N ARG A 94 -14.43 3.19 9.20
CA ARG A 94 -14.35 2.24 10.32
C ARG A 94 -14.21 2.92 11.67
N ASP A 95 -14.55 4.20 11.74
CA ASP A 95 -14.48 5.02 12.95
C ASP A 95 -13.07 5.07 13.56
N CYS A 96 -12.02 5.02 12.71
CA CYS A 96 -10.63 5.14 13.16
C CYS A 96 -10.19 6.60 13.28
N GLU A 97 -9.33 6.88 14.25
CA GLU A 97 -8.57 8.12 14.31
C GLU A 97 -7.29 7.97 13.49
N VAL A 98 -7.17 8.71 12.39
CA VAL A 98 -6.05 8.58 11.46
C VAL A 98 -5.12 9.79 11.54
N LEU A 99 -3.82 9.53 11.69
CA LEU A 99 -2.76 10.47 11.35
C LEU A 99 -2.21 10.08 9.97
N VAL A 100 -2.43 10.95 8.99
CA VAL A 100 -2.01 10.72 7.60
C VAL A 100 -0.67 11.40 7.36
N THR A 101 0.33 10.65 6.85
CA THR A 101 1.66 11.20 6.66
C THR A 101 2.25 10.86 5.30
N ASP A 102 3.07 11.77 4.78
CA ASP A 102 3.86 11.57 3.57
C ASP A 102 5.20 12.30 3.70
N GLY A 103 6.24 11.82 3.02
CA GLY A 103 7.57 12.43 3.00
C GLY A 103 7.66 13.66 2.10
N ASN A 104 6.71 13.86 1.20
CA ASN A 104 6.67 15.01 0.29
C ASN A 104 5.71 16.09 0.83
N PRO A 105 6.20 17.34 1.05
CA PRO A 105 5.38 18.43 1.56
C PRO A 105 4.21 18.82 0.62
N GLU A 106 4.36 18.64 -0.71
CA GLU A 106 3.28 18.90 -1.67
C GLU A 106 2.14 17.90 -1.49
N ASN A 107 2.47 16.61 -1.30
CA ASN A 107 1.47 15.57 -1.01
C ASN A 107 0.74 15.88 0.30
N VAL A 108 1.45 16.31 1.35
CA VAL A 108 0.82 16.72 2.63
C VAL A 108 -0.09 17.93 2.43
N GLY A 109 0.29 18.89 1.59
CA GLY A 109 -0.57 20.02 1.20
C GLY A 109 -1.87 19.56 0.55
N GLU A 110 -1.78 18.61 -0.39
CA GLU A 110 -2.94 18.03 -1.06
C GLU A 110 -3.79 17.19 -0.13
N ILE A 111 -3.20 16.42 0.80
CA ILE A 111 -3.95 15.71 1.85
C ILE A 111 -4.81 16.71 2.65
N ARG A 112 -4.25 17.82 3.10
CA ARG A 112 -4.98 18.85 3.86
C ARG A 112 -6.12 19.46 3.07
N ARG A 113 -5.92 19.65 1.77
CA ARG A 113 -6.97 20.16 0.88
C ARG A 113 -8.12 19.16 0.71
N ARG A 114 -7.80 17.87 0.54
CA ARG A 114 -8.79 16.80 0.30
C ARG A 114 -9.50 16.34 1.57
N LEU A 115 -8.78 16.32 2.68
CA LEU A 115 -9.19 15.75 3.96
C LEU A 115 -9.02 16.80 5.09
N PRO A 116 -9.71 17.95 5.04
CA PRO A 116 -9.44 19.10 5.94
C PRO A 116 -9.68 18.79 7.43
N ASN A 117 -10.47 17.77 7.74
CA ASN A 117 -10.80 17.37 9.11
C ASN A 117 -9.93 16.20 9.62
N VAL A 118 -8.93 15.75 8.85
CA VAL A 118 -8.04 14.65 9.20
C VAL A 118 -6.68 15.21 9.61
N ARG A 119 -6.12 14.70 10.70
CA ARG A 119 -4.78 15.07 11.14
C ARG A 119 -3.74 14.61 10.11
N SER A 120 -2.85 15.51 9.70
CA SER A 120 -1.80 15.19 8.74
C SER A 120 -0.46 15.80 9.15
N ALA A 121 0.65 15.13 8.84
CA ALA A 121 1.99 15.59 9.13
C ALA A 121 2.97 15.21 8.02
N LEU A 122 4.05 15.99 7.90
CA LEU A 122 5.22 15.62 7.09
C LEU A 122 5.99 14.55 7.86
N LEU A 123 6.27 13.42 7.22
CA LEU A 123 7.06 12.34 7.80
C LEU A 123 7.92 11.69 6.71
N ASP A 124 9.21 11.98 6.75
CA ASP A 124 10.21 11.27 5.96
C ASP A 124 10.86 10.18 6.83
N LEU A 125 10.63 8.92 6.50
CA LEU A 125 11.18 7.78 7.25
C LEU A 125 12.71 7.64 7.09
N GLU A 126 13.32 8.29 6.11
CA GLU A 126 14.77 8.30 5.94
C GLU A 126 15.46 9.35 6.83
N GLN A 127 14.71 10.31 7.36
CA GLN A 127 15.22 11.29 8.34
C GLN A 127 15.27 10.69 9.75
N ASP A 128 16.35 10.99 10.48
CA ASP A 128 16.47 10.57 11.87
C ASP A 128 15.53 11.36 12.78
N GLY A 129 14.95 10.67 13.78
CA GLY A 129 14.07 11.29 14.77
C GLY A 129 12.65 11.63 14.27
N ALA A 130 12.40 11.57 12.98
CA ALA A 130 11.14 12.05 12.36
C ALA A 130 9.85 11.41 12.92
N ILE A 131 9.91 10.19 13.46
CA ILE A 131 8.75 9.44 13.94
C ILE A 131 8.57 9.47 15.46
N ALA A 132 9.62 9.83 16.24
CA ALA A 132 9.64 9.66 17.69
C ALA A 132 8.54 10.47 18.42
N ASP A 133 8.18 11.65 17.92
CA ASP A 133 7.25 12.57 18.56
C ASP A 133 5.78 12.33 18.14
N LEU A 134 5.49 11.35 17.28
CA LEU A 134 4.14 11.12 16.78
C LEU A 134 3.24 10.35 17.78
N GLY A 135 3.81 9.79 18.83
CA GLY A 135 3.11 8.93 19.79
C GLY A 135 3.04 7.48 19.33
N THR A 136 2.03 6.74 19.80
CA THR A 136 1.87 5.32 19.47
C THR A 136 0.52 5.02 18.86
N PHE A 137 0.45 4.00 17.99
CA PHE A 137 -0.71 3.66 17.19
C PHE A 137 -1.05 2.17 17.32
N ASP A 138 -2.35 1.84 17.25
CA ASP A 138 -2.81 0.45 17.19
C ASP A 138 -2.43 -0.21 15.88
N ILE A 139 -2.51 0.58 14.80
CA ILE A 139 -2.21 0.15 13.45
C ILE A 139 -1.24 1.14 12.81
N VAL A 140 -0.19 0.62 12.21
CA VAL A 140 0.63 1.34 11.24
C VAL A 140 0.31 0.79 9.86
N TYR A 141 -0.12 1.66 8.95
CA TYR A 141 -0.47 1.28 7.58
C TYR A 141 0.59 1.80 6.61
N CYS A 142 1.25 0.88 5.92
CA CYS A 142 2.38 1.15 5.02
C CYS A 142 2.18 0.38 3.70
N TYR A 143 1.34 0.92 2.81
CA TYR A 143 1.09 0.33 1.50
C TYR A 143 1.71 1.18 0.41
N GLY A 144 2.53 0.56 -0.44
CA GLY A 144 3.13 1.23 -1.59
C GLY A 144 4.33 2.13 -1.27
N LEU A 145 4.94 2.04 -0.08
CA LEU A 145 6.02 2.93 0.34
C LEU A 145 7.37 2.24 0.47
N LEU A 146 7.47 1.09 1.15
CA LEU A 146 8.76 0.53 1.59
C LEU A 146 9.79 0.39 0.47
N TYR A 147 9.35 0.04 -0.72
CA TYR A 147 10.22 -0.16 -1.88
C TYR A 147 10.83 1.13 -2.45
N HIS A 148 10.39 2.32 -2.00
CA HIS A 148 10.97 3.63 -2.32
C HIS A 148 12.07 4.05 -1.33
N LEU A 149 12.33 3.27 -0.28
CA LEU A 149 13.28 3.63 0.77
C LEU A 149 14.62 2.93 0.55
N SER A 150 15.71 3.67 0.82
CA SER A 150 17.08 3.17 0.69
C SER A 150 17.48 2.22 1.84
N ASN A 151 16.85 2.37 3.02
CA ASN A 151 17.11 1.55 4.20
C ASN A 151 15.80 0.96 4.77
N PRO A 152 15.27 -0.13 4.17
CA PRO A 152 13.99 -0.71 4.57
C PRO A 152 14.01 -1.32 5.98
N GLU A 153 15.16 -1.77 6.49
CA GLU A 153 15.24 -2.31 7.85
C GLU A 153 15.07 -1.22 8.89
N THR A 154 15.77 -0.10 8.74
CA THR A 154 15.61 1.07 9.61
C THR A 154 14.18 1.61 9.56
N ALA A 155 13.56 1.63 8.38
CA ALA A 155 12.17 2.05 8.24
C ALA A 155 11.22 1.14 9.03
N ILE A 156 11.34 -0.19 8.90
CA ILE A 156 10.52 -1.15 9.66
C ILE A 156 10.77 -1.00 11.17
N ALA A 157 12.01 -0.80 11.59
CA ALA A 157 12.34 -0.57 13.00
C ALA A 157 11.67 0.69 13.56
N LYS A 158 11.72 1.80 12.82
CA LYS A 158 11.04 3.06 13.14
C LYS A 158 9.52 2.86 13.24
N LEU A 159 8.90 2.19 12.28
CA LEU A 159 7.46 1.88 12.30
C LEU A 159 7.09 1.00 13.50
N ALA A 160 7.94 0.02 13.83
CA ALA A 160 7.73 -0.86 14.98
C ALA A 160 7.83 -0.14 16.34
N SER A 161 8.62 0.95 16.44
CA SER A 161 8.80 1.72 17.67
C SER A 161 7.53 2.51 18.07
N VAL A 162 6.70 2.88 17.10
CA VAL A 162 5.44 3.61 17.32
C VAL A 162 4.20 2.73 17.18
N CYS A 163 4.37 1.46 16.83
CA CYS A 163 3.28 0.50 16.66
C CYS A 163 3.10 -0.34 17.93
N ARG A 164 1.94 -0.24 18.58
CA ARG A 164 1.58 -1.07 19.73
C ARG A 164 0.78 -2.33 19.38
N GLY A 165 0.24 -2.40 18.16
CA GLY A 165 -0.57 -3.52 17.66
C GLY A 165 0.03 -4.16 16.42
N GLN A 166 -0.38 -3.72 15.23
CA GLN A 166 -0.02 -4.37 13.98
C GLN A 166 0.43 -3.38 12.89
N LEU A 167 1.43 -3.79 12.12
CA LEU A 167 1.84 -3.17 10.86
C LEU A 167 1.16 -3.89 9.72
N LEU A 168 0.44 -3.17 8.90
CA LEU A 168 -0.11 -3.62 7.62
C LEU A 168 0.84 -3.14 6.53
N LEU A 169 1.52 -4.06 5.86
CA LEU A 169 2.57 -3.76 4.90
C LEU A 169 2.22 -4.32 3.52
N GLU A 170 2.24 -3.48 2.49
CA GLU A 170 2.28 -3.90 1.10
C GLU A 170 3.47 -3.25 0.40
N THR A 171 4.25 -4.06 -0.33
CA THR A 171 5.46 -3.58 -0.98
C THR A 171 5.80 -4.37 -2.23
N VAL A 172 6.59 -3.76 -3.11
CA VAL A 172 7.29 -4.50 -4.18
C VAL A 172 8.36 -5.38 -3.56
N VAL A 173 8.45 -6.62 -4.06
CA VAL A 173 9.39 -7.63 -3.55
C VAL A 173 10.33 -8.13 -4.65
N GLY A 174 11.53 -8.50 -4.26
CA GLY A 174 12.46 -9.27 -5.07
C GLY A 174 12.09 -10.75 -5.09
N LEU A 175 12.36 -11.41 -6.21
CA LEU A 175 12.30 -12.87 -6.29
C LEU A 175 13.54 -13.47 -5.63
N GLY A 176 13.34 -14.42 -4.72
CA GLY A 176 14.44 -15.10 -4.02
C GLY A 176 13.93 -15.96 -2.88
N ARG A 177 14.69 -17.05 -2.59
CA ARG A 177 14.39 -17.99 -1.50
C ARG A 177 15.16 -17.66 -0.21
N TYR A 178 16.12 -16.74 -0.29
CA TYR A 178 16.95 -16.32 0.82
C TYR A 178 16.58 -14.90 1.27
N PRO A 179 16.84 -14.54 2.53
CA PRO A 179 16.56 -13.19 3.03
C PRO A 179 17.62 -12.20 2.48
N GLU A 180 17.21 -11.41 1.50
CA GLU A 180 18.05 -10.45 0.79
C GLU A 180 17.29 -9.15 0.52
N VAL A 181 18.03 -8.04 0.39
CA VAL A 181 17.55 -6.76 -0.09
C VAL A 181 18.42 -6.30 -1.25
N GLN A 182 17.84 -6.13 -2.41
CA GLN A 182 18.47 -5.50 -3.55
C GLN A 182 18.15 -4.02 -3.57
N LEU A 183 19.18 -3.17 -3.57
CA LEU A 183 19.00 -1.72 -3.79
C LEU A 183 18.94 -1.45 -5.30
N ILE A 184 18.06 -0.53 -5.70
CA ILE A 184 17.86 -0.15 -7.08
C ILE A 184 17.85 1.38 -7.20
N ARG A 185 18.11 1.90 -8.40
CA ARG A 185 17.79 3.29 -8.70
C ARG A 185 16.26 3.45 -8.75
N ASP A 186 15.75 4.37 -7.97
CA ASP A 186 14.37 4.79 -8.03
C ASP A 186 14.29 6.18 -8.67
N PHE A 187 13.25 6.43 -9.47
CA PHE A 187 13.12 7.72 -10.13
C PHE A 187 12.39 8.68 -9.20
N VAL A 188 13.06 9.79 -8.85
CA VAL A 188 12.49 10.87 -8.02
C VAL A 188 11.35 11.61 -8.74
N SER A 189 11.08 11.27 -10.01
CA SER A 189 9.98 11.88 -10.77
C SER A 189 8.61 11.52 -10.18
N ASN A 190 7.69 12.46 -10.24
CA ASN A 190 6.26 12.27 -9.96
C ASN A 190 5.88 12.17 -8.47
N ASN A 191 6.56 12.87 -7.55
CA ASN A 191 6.17 12.97 -6.14
C ASN A 191 6.06 11.63 -5.38
N GLN A 192 6.70 10.55 -5.89
CA GLN A 192 6.59 9.20 -5.29
C GLN A 192 7.81 8.77 -4.49
N ALA A 193 9.02 9.25 -4.83
CA ALA A 193 10.27 8.90 -4.14
C ALA A 193 11.01 10.16 -3.71
N VAL A 194 11.66 10.13 -2.54
CA VAL A 194 12.40 11.27 -1.99
C VAL A 194 13.90 11.15 -2.25
N SER A 195 14.49 9.94 -2.10
CA SER A 195 15.95 9.77 -2.10
C SER A 195 16.55 9.33 -3.44
N GLY A 196 15.76 8.90 -4.41
CA GLY A 196 16.24 8.35 -5.69
C GLY A 196 16.86 6.95 -5.59
N VAL A 197 16.82 6.32 -4.42
CA VAL A 197 17.23 4.93 -4.18
C VAL A 197 16.05 4.18 -3.57
N GLY A 198 15.66 3.08 -4.20
CA GLY A 198 14.65 2.18 -3.70
C GLY A 198 15.21 0.79 -3.40
N CYS A 199 14.36 -0.10 -2.94
CA CYS A 199 14.74 -1.46 -2.60
C CYS A 199 13.76 -2.50 -3.14
N ARG A 200 14.26 -3.74 -3.22
CA ARG A 200 13.49 -4.95 -3.54
C ARG A 200 13.83 -6.01 -2.49
N PRO A 201 13.20 -5.95 -1.31
CA PRO A 201 13.37 -6.99 -0.29
C PRO A 201 12.71 -8.28 -0.76
N THR A 202 13.34 -9.43 -0.49
CA THR A 202 12.69 -10.72 -0.72
C THR A 202 11.63 -11.02 0.35
N ARG A 203 10.65 -11.86 0.03
CA ARG A 203 9.63 -12.31 0.99
C ARG A 203 10.24 -12.90 2.27
N PRO A 204 11.26 -13.79 2.22
CA PRO A 204 11.93 -14.28 3.41
C PRO A 204 12.55 -13.17 4.26
N TRP A 205 13.17 -12.16 3.64
CA TRP A 205 13.74 -11.03 4.36
C TRP A 205 12.66 -10.23 5.10
N ILE A 206 11.52 -9.97 4.46
CA ILE A 206 10.40 -9.25 5.09
C ILE A 206 9.89 -10.03 6.30
N MET A 207 9.62 -11.34 6.15
CA MET A 207 9.15 -12.16 7.27
C MET A 207 10.14 -12.18 8.43
N GLN A 208 11.43 -12.33 8.16
CA GLN A 208 12.48 -12.31 9.18
C GLN A 208 12.54 -10.95 9.90
N THR A 209 12.50 -9.85 9.14
CA THR A 209 12.56 -8.50 9.68
C THR A 209 11.32 -8.16 10.50
N LEU A 210 10.13 -8.51 10.03
CA LEU A 210 8.89 -8.35 10.79
C LEU A 210 8.90 -9.18 12.08
N THR A 211 9.38 -10.42 12.04
CA THR A 211 9.52 -11.25 13.26
C THR A 211 10.47 -10.60 14.26
N ARG A 212 11.60 -10.04 13.80
CA ARG A 212 12.58 -9.37 14.65
C ARG A 212 11.99 -8.18 15.40
N TYR A 213 11.23 -7.31 14.72
CA TYR A 213 10.79 -6.04 15.29
C TYR A 213 9.37 -6.08 15.89
N PHE A 214 8.54 -7.02 15.47
CA PHE A 214 7.16 -7.14 15.97
C PHE A 214 6.92 -8.37 16.84
N GLY A 215 7.77 -9.40 16.74
CA GLY A 215 7.57 -10.68 17.42
C GLY A 215 6.79 -11.69 16.59
N HIS A 216 5.79 -11.25 15.82
CA HIS A 216 4.99 -12.09 14.94
C HIS A 216 4.95 -11.52 13.55
N ALA A 217 5.15 -12.37 12.54
CA ALA A 217 5.09 -12.01 11.13
C ALA A 217 4.14 -12.95 10.38
N TYR A 218 3.39 -12.37 9.47
CA TYR A 218 2.45 -13.12 8.65
C TYR A 218 2.51 -12.64 7.21
N VAL A 219 2.25 -13.56 6.30
CA VAL A 219 1.91 -13.29 4.91
C VAL A 219 0.43 -13.60 4.72
N THR A 220 -0.24 -12.93 3.80
CA THR A 220 -1.65 -13.19 3.53
C THR A 220 -1.85 -14.50 2.78
N ARG A 221 -2.94 -15.22 3.05
CA ARG A 221 -3.29 -16.48 2.35
C ARG A 221 -3.61 -16.26 0.87
N THR A 222 -4.16 -15.11 0.54
CA THR A 222 -4.52 -14.69 -0.82
C THR A 222 -3.78 -13.44 -1.22
N GLN A 223 -3.83 -13.08 -2.50
CA GLN A 223 -3.26 -11.86 -3.07
C GLN A 223 -4.39 -10.95 -3.60
N PRO A 224 -4.20 -9.62 -3.64
CA PRO A 224 -5.07 -8.71 -4.38
C PRO A 224 -5.21 -9.13 -5.86
N ASP A 225 -6.39 -8.92 -6.46
CA ASP A 225 -6.67 -9.23 -7.87
C ASP A 225 -6.11 -8.15 -8.81
N TYR A 226 -4.79 -8.11 -8.94
CA TYR A 226 -4.08 -7.18 -9.82
C TYR A 226 -2.81 -7.85 -10.39
N PRO A 227 -2.42 -7.52 -11.63
CA PRO A 227 -1.30 -8.19 -12.31
C PRO A 227 0.01 -8.27 -11.52
N ASP A 228 0.35 -7.26 -10.71
CA ASP A 228 1.60 -7.21 -9.95
C ASP A 228 1.64 -8.21 -8.77
N PHE A 229 0.51 -8.79 -8.39
CA PHE A 229 0.43 -9.78 -7.32
C PHE A 229 0.40 -11.19 -7.90
N THR A 230 1.57 -11.85 -7.93
CA THR A 230 1.67 -13.20 -8.51
C THR A 230 0.98 -14.25 -7.62
N PRO A 231 0.17 -15.16 -8.20
CA PRO A 231 -0.38 -16.27 -7.44
C PRO A 231 0.59 -17.45 -7.28
N ASP A 232 1.69 -17.47 -8.03
CA ASP A 232 2.69 -18.55 -8.01
C ASP A 232 4.11 -17.96 -7.80
N TRP A 233 4.77 -18.39 -6.71
CA TRP A 233 6.09 -17.90 -6.33
C TRP A 233 7.21 -18.85 -6.72
N ILE A 234 6.88 -20.06 -7.21
CA ILE A 234 7.86 -21.03 -7.73
C ILE A 234 8.16 -20.73 -9.19
N ILE A 235 7.10 -20.52 -9.98
CA ILE A 235 7.18 -20.21 -11.41
C ILE A 235 6.33 -18.95 -11.65
N PRO A 236 6.80 -17.79 -11.17
CA PRO A 236 6.06 -16.55 -11.38
C PRO A 236 6.07 -16.18 -12.87
N GLU A 237 4.94 -15.70 -13.37
CA GLU A 237 4.90 -15.09 -14.70
C GLU A 237 5.92 -13.94 -14.76
N THR A 238 6.62 -13.82 -15.87
CA THR A 238 7.59 -12.72 -16.07
C THR A 238 6.88 -11.37 -16.01
N ARG A 239 7.24 -10.56 -15.04
CA ARG A 239 6.67 -9.24 -14.80
C ARG A 239 7.79 -8.25 -14.47
N LEU A 240 7.49 -6.96 -14.63
CA LEU A 240 8.43 -5.90 -14.25
C LEU A 240 8.55 -5.77 -12.73
N ILE A 241 7.45 -5.97 -12.02
CA ILE A 241 7.41 -5.89 -10.56
C ILE A 241 6.55 -7.01 -9.97
N TYR A 242 6.90 -7.42 -8.76
CA TYR A 242 6.12 -8.35 -7.94
C TYR A 242 5.79 -7.69 -6.62
N ARG A 243 4.57 -7.86 -6.14
CA ARG A 243 4.11 -7.29 -4.89
C ARG A 243 3.64 -8.36 -3.91
N GLY A 244 3.74 -8.06 -2.62
CA GLY A 244 3.26 -8.92 -1.56
C GLY A 244 2.65 -8.13 -0.41
N VAL A 245 1.72 -8.78 0.30
CA VAL A 245 1.05 -8.23 1.48
C VAL A 245 1.46 -9.02 2.71
N PHE A 246 1.89 -8.30 3.76
CA PHE A 246 2.42 -8.85 5.00
C PHE A 246 1.81 -8.14 6.20
N VAL A 247 1.83 -8.81 7.35
CA VAL A 247 1.42 -8.23 8.63
C VAL A 247 2.49 -8.53 9.68
N GLY A 248 3.05 -7.48 10.29
CA GLY A 248 3.83 -7.59 11.51
C GLY A 248 2.93 -7.32 12.71
N SER A 249 3.03 -8.10 13.81
CA SER A 249 2.19 -7.88 14.98
C SER A 249 2.93 -8.04 16.29
N LYS A 250 2.62 -7.17 17.26
CA LYS A 250 3.13 -7.27 18.64
C LYS A 250 2.51 -8.43 19.42
N HIS A 251 1.37 -8.95 18.97
CA HIS A 251 0.62 -10.03 19.58
C HIS A 251 0.24 -11.07 18.53
N PRO A 252 0.05 -12.34 18.92
CA PRO A 252 -0.43 -13.37 18.01
C PRO A 252 -1.77 -12.98 17.38
N LEU A 253 -1.90 -13.18 16.05
CA LEU A 253 -3.14 -12.98 15.32
C LEU A 253 -3.75 -14.34 14.95
N SER A 254 -5.07 -14.45 15.10
CA SER A 254 -5.82 -15.70 14.84
C SER A 254 -6.65 -15.64 13.55
N SER A 255 -6.40 -14.68 12.65
CA SER A 255 -7.11 -14.62 11.38
C SER A 255 -6.79 -15.84 10.50
N PRO A 256 -7.79 -16.56 9.97
CA PRO A 256 -7.58 -17.66 9.04
C PRO A 256 -7.02 -17.21 7.69
N GLU A 257 -7.04 -15.91 7.40
CA GLU A 257 -6.50 -15.32 6.17
C GLU A 257 -5.01 -15.01 6.25
N LEU A 258 -4.37 -15.31 7.39
CA LEU A 258 -2.94 -15.09 7.61
C LEU A 258 -2.20 -16.42 7.75
N LEU A 259 -0.98 -16.46 7.24
CA LEU A 259 -0.06 -17.60 7.32
C LEU A 259 1.23 -17.13 7.99
N SER A 260 1.75 -17.92 8.94
CA SER A 260 3.06 -17.68 9.58
C SER A 260 4.25 -18.14 8.73
N GLU A 261 4.00 -18.91 7.68
CA GLU A 261 4.99 -19.42 6.76
C GLU A 261 4.70 -18.94 5.33
N LEU A 262 5.74 -18.76 4.55
CA LEU A 262 5.64 -18.33 3.15
C LEU A 262 5.11 -19.48 2.28
N PRO A 263 3.92 -19.33 1.67
CA PRO A 263 3.42 -20.34 0.76
C PRO A 263 4.08 -20.22 -0.62
N ASP A 264 4.17 -21.32 -1.33
CA ASP A 264 4.57 -21.35 -2.73
C ASP A 264 3.49 -20.77 -3.65
N ARG A 265 2.22 -20.84 -3.23
CA ARG A 265 1.07 -20.32 -3.96
C ARG A 265 0.16 -19.50 -3.06
N GLN A 266 -0.26 -18.35 -3.58
CA GLN A 266 -1.23 -17.45 -2.96
C GLN A 266 -2.31 -17.14 -4.00
N PRO A 267 -3.45 -17.81 -3.96
CA PRO A 267 -4.53 -17.57 -4.93
C PRO A 267 -5.00 -16.11 -4.83
N VAL A 268 -5.49 -15.60 -5.93
CA VAL A 268 -6.05 -14.26 -6.01
C VAL A 268 -7.36 -14.19 -5.23
N PHE A 269 -7.51 -13.18 -4.38
CA PHE A 269 -8.77 -12.88 -3.71
C PHE A 269 -9.78 -12.35 -4.74
N LYS A 270 -10.88 -13.06 -4.89
CA LYS A 270 -12.00 -12.59 -5.70
C LYS A 270 -13.06 -12.02 -4.76
N ALA A 271 -13.32 -10.72 -4.92
CA ALA A 271 -14.44 -10.11 -4.22
C ALA A 271 -15.76 -10.82 -4.63
N PRO A 272 -16.64 -11.13 -3.65
CA PRO A 272 -17.91 -11.82 -3.91
C PRO A 272 -18.85 -11.03 -4.82
#